data_4ce7a40087b2a096e4b4f4ae2f239e87
#
_entry.id   4ce7a40087b2a096e4b4f4ae2f239e87
#
_cell.length_a   1.000
_cell.length_b   1.000
_cell.length_c   1.000
_cell.angle_alpha   90.00
_cell.angle_beta   90.00
_cell.angle_gamma   90.00
#
_symmetry.space_group_name_H-M   'P 1'
#
loop_
_entity.id
_entity.type
_entity.pdbx_description
1 polymer ?
#
loop_
_entity_poly.entity_id
_entity_poly.type
_entity_poly.pdbx_seq_one_letter_code
_entity_poly.pdbx_strand_id
1 'polypeptide(L)'
;MSALKDIMSPKSVAIVGASDDKGRIGGKPLSYMLDQNYSGKIFPVNPKHQTIQGLKSYKNLTEIEDDLDFVLIAVPSIHVTNVLNEAVKKKAKTALIFSSGFAEMGGIGKEYQDEIENISKNSSLRIIGPNCLGLFNAESNFYPTFTSAIDRAAPIPGGIAIASQSGAYGSHIYMVSHQRGLGINYWITTGNEADISVSEAIQFLAEDEKVHTIMAYVESVKDGKMFTKALDTARQEKKPVILMKVGRSDVGAAAANSHTASLAGEDAIYSEV
;
A
#
# COMPACT_ATOMS: atom_id res chain seq x y z
N MET A 1 -2.71 17.97 8.57
CA MET A 1 -2.41 16.55 8.91
C MET A 1 -2.64 15.74 7.66
N SER A 2 -1.69 14.92 7.27
CA SER A 2 -1.79 14.08 6.08
C SER A 2 -2.97 13.09 6.20
N ALA A 3 -3.76 12.93 5.14
CA ALA A 3 -4.84 11.95 5.06
C ALA A 3 -4.35 10.51 5.35
N LEU A 4 -3.06 10.24 5.13
CA LEU A 4 -2.43 8.94 5.40
C LEU A 4 -2.37 8.56 6.88
N LYS A 5 -2.45 9.52 7.83
CA LYS A 5 -2.45 9.19 9.26
C LYS A 5 -3.64 8.31 9.65
N ASP A 6 -4.83 8.64 9.15
CA ASP A 6 -6.04 7.85 9.40
C ASP A 6 -6.01 6.51 8.65
N ILE A 7 -5.30 6.46 7.51
CA ILE A 7 -5.12 5.25 6.70
C ILE A 7 -4.27 4.20 7.42
N MET A 8 -3.26 4.62 8.16
CA MET A 8 -2.31 3.71 8.83
C MET A 8 -2.78 3.18 10.18
N SER A 9 -3.93 3.63 10.67
CA SER A 9 -4.52 3.16 11.94
C SER A 9 -6.05 3.14 11.87
N PRO A 10 -6.65 2.42 10.91
CA PRO A 10 -8.10 2.34 10.76
C PRO A 10 -8.72 1.59 11.95
N LYS A 11 -10.00 1.86 12.23
CA LYS A 11 -10.77 1.16 13.26
C LYS A 11 -11.61 0.01 12.69
N SER A 12 -11.79 0.00 11.37
CA SER A 12 -12.58 -1.01 10.68
C SER A 12 -11.95 -1.34 9.32
N VAL A 13 -11.83 -2.63 9.01
CA VAL A 13 -11.20 -3.15 7.80
C VAL A 13 -12.08 -4.20 7.15
N ALA A 14 -12.50 -3.99 5.91
CA ALA A 14 -13.10 -5.04 5.10
C ALA A 14 -12.06 -5.66 4.18
N ILE A 15 -12.07 -7.00 4.05
CA ILE A 15 -11.17 -7.77 3.18
C ILE A 15 -12.01 -8.44 2.09
N VAL A 16 -12.03 -7.86 0.90
CA VAL A 16 -12.77 -8.40 -0.25
C VAL A 16 -11.92 -9.42 -1.00
N GLY A 17 -12.45 -10.63 -1.15
CA GLY A 17 -11.68 -11.78 -1.61
C GLY A 17 -10.98 -12.51 -0.47
N ALA A 18 -11.47 -12.34 0.76
CA ALA A 18 -10.95 -13.04 1.94
C ALA A 18 -10.98 -14.57 1.74
N SER A 19 -10.01 -15.27 2.32
CA SER A 19 -9.86 -16.71 2.21
C SER A 19 -9.63 -17.35 3.58
N ASP A 20 -10.19 -18.53 3.74
CA ASP A 20 -9.93 -19.39 4.92
C ASP A 20 -8.52 -19.99 4.90
N ASP A 21 -7.98 -20.17 3.69
CA ASP A 21 -6.60 -20.60 3.49
C ASP A 21 -5.63 -19.43 3.79
N LYS A 22 -4.93 -19.52 4.92
CA LYS A 22 -3.95 -18.55 5.39
C LYS A 22 -2.75 -18.35 4.45
N GLY A 23 -2.51 -19.27 3.52
CA GLY A 23 -1.44 -19.16 2.51
C GLY A 23 -1.80 -18.29 1.30
N ARG A 24 -3.08 -18.03 1.07
CA ARG A 24 -3.56 -17.26 -0.07
C ARG A 24 -3.45 -15.75 0.15
N ILE A 25 -3.41 -15.00 -0.95
CA ILE A 25 -3.32 -13.53 -0.95
C ILE A 25 -4.43 -12.89 -0.10
N GLY A 26 -5.67 -13.36 -0.20
CA GLY A 26 -6.79 -12.86 0.61
C GLY A 26 -6.88 -13.44 2.02
N GLY A 27 -6.10 -14.50 2.34
CA GLY A 27 -6.08 -15.12 3.66
C GLY A 27 -4.98 -14.59 4.58
N LYS A 28 -3.81 -14.26 4.01
CA LYS A 28 -2.65 -13.76 4.75
C LYS A 28 -2.94 -12.50 5.58
N PRO A 29 -3.48 -11.41 5.01
CA PRO A 29 -3.72 -10.19 5.80
C PRO A 29 -4.69 -10.42 6.95
N LEU A 30 -5.70 -11.27 6.76
CA LEU A 30 -6.61 -11.63 7.82
C LEU A 30 -5.89 -12.37 8.96
N SER A 31 -5.10 -13.42 8.62
CA SER A 31 -4.36 -14.17 9.63
C SER A 31 -3.34 -13.29 10.36
N TYR A 32 -2.60 -12.43 9.66
CA TYR A 32 -1.63 -11.54 10.30
C TYR A 32 -2.28 -10.61 11.32
N MET A 33 -3.41 -9.99 10.98
CA MET A 33 -4.12 -9.10 11.89
C MET A 33 -4.74 -9.85 13.08
N LEU A 34 -5.24 -11.07 12.88
CA LEU A 34 -5.76 -11.92 13.97
C LEU A 34 -4.62 -12.41 14.89
N ASP A 35 -3.55 -12.94 14.31
CA ASP A 35 -2.42 -13.52 15.05
C ASP A 35 -1.64 -12.42 15.84
N GLN A 36 -1.65 -11.17 15.37
CA GLN A 36 -1.01 -10.02 16.02
C GLN A 36 -1.98 -9.18 16.90
N ASN A 37 -3.21 -9.65 17.11
CA ASN A 37 -4.19 -8.97 17.95
C ASN A 37 -4.50 -7.51 17.51
N TYR A 38 -4.73 -7.30 16.21
CA TYR A 38 -5.22 -6.02 15.73
C TYR A 38 -6.53 -5.62 16.45
N SER A 39 -6.59 -4.41 16.98
CA SER A 39 -7.67 -3.97 17.86
C SER A 39 -8.94 -3.50 17.13
N GLY A 40 -8.85 -3.26 15.81
CA GLY A 40 -10.00 -2.81 15.01
C GLY A 40 -10.91 -3.97 14.60
N LYS A 41 -12.09 -3.62 14.08
CA LYS A 41 -13.03 -4.61 13.53
C LYS A 41 -12.56 -5.11 12.16
N ILE A 42 -12.66 -6.41 11.92
CA ILE A 42 -12.32 -7.04 10.64
C ILE A 42 -13.56 -7.70 10.04
N PHE A 43 -13.85 -7.40 8.78
CA PHE A 43 -14.98 -7.89 8.03
C PHE A 43 -14.51 -8.67 6.79
N PRO A 44 -14.39 -10.01 6.86
CA PRO A 44 -14.14 -10.82 5.67
C PRO A 44 -15.31 -10.73 4.69
N VAL A 45 -15.02 -10.53 3.41
CA VAL A 45 -16.03 -10.44 2.35
C VAL A 45 -15.73 -11.51 1.30
N ASN A 46 -16.61 -12.51 1.20
CA ASN A 46 -16.56 -13.56 0.20
C ASN A 46 -17.95 -14.21 0.06
N PRO A 47 -18.61 -14.14 -1.13
CA PRO A 47 -19.98 -14.64 -1.30
C PRO A 47 -20.10 -16.17 -1.18
N LYS A 48 -18.99 -16.91 -1.17
CA LYS A 48 -18.99 -18.38 -1.14
C LYS A 48 -18.91 -18.97 0.26
N HIS A 49 -18.66 -18.13 1.29
CA HIS A 49 -18.42 -18.59 2.66
C HIS A 49 -19.28 -17.83 3.66
N GLN A 50 -19.79 -18.50 4.68
CA GLN A 50 -20.49 -17.86 5.80
C GLN A 50 -19.53 -17.41 6.90
N THR A 51 -18.42 -18.13 7.05
CA THR A 51 -17.36 -17.80 8.00
C THR A 51 -16.00 -17.98 7.33
N ILE A 52 -15.02 -17.14 7.69
CA ILE A 52 -13.64 -17.21 7.24
C ILE A 52 -12.73 -16.95 8.43
N GLN A 53 -11.81 -17.87 8.71
CA GLN A 53 -10.88 -17.83 9.85
C GLN A 53 -11.58 -17.51 11.18
N GLY A 54 -12.79 -18.04 11.39
CA GLY A 54 -13.58 -17.86 12.61
C GLY A 54 -14.44 -16.60 12.66
N LEU A 55 -14.33 -15.69 11.69
CA LEU A 55 -15.14 -14.48 11.60
C LEU A 55 -16.34 -14.68 10.65
N LYS A 56 -17.45 -13.98 10.92
CA LYS A 56 -18.58 -13.89 9.98
C LYS A 56 -18.11 -13.30 8.66
N SER A 57 -18.48 -13.95 7.54
CA SER A 57 -18.21 -13.43 6.20
C SER A 57 -19.47 -12.78 5.61
N TYR A 58 -19.26 -11.73 4.82
CA TYR A 58 -20.29 -10.99 4.11
C TYR A 58 -20.20 -11.25 2.62
N LYS A 59 -21.32 -11.16 1.88
CA LYS A 59 -21.30 -11.40 0.43
C LYS A 59 -20.68 -10.24 -0.34
N ASN A 60 -20.89 -9.02 0.13
CA ASN A 60 -20.40 -7.78 -0.44
C ASN A 60 -20.26 -6.70 0.66
N LEU A 61 -19.68 -5.54 0.30
CA LEU A 61 -19.46 -4.46 1.28
C LEU A 61 -20.77 -3.84 1.79
N THR A 62 -21.83 -3.86 0.99
CA THR A 62 -23.10 -3.22 1.35
C THR A 62 -23.90 -3.98 2.42
N GLU A 63 -23.58 -5.26 2.66
CA GLU A 63 -24.17 -6.04 3.75
C GLU A 63 -23.56 -5.73 5.13
N ILE A 64 -22.43 -5.02 5.17
CA ILE A 64 -21.77 -4.62 6.43
C ILE A 64 -22.49 -3.37 6.95
N GLU A 65 -23.08 -3.45 8.13
CA GLU A 65 -23.80 -2.30 8.73
C GLU A 65 -22.86 -1.23 9.28
N ASP A 66 -21.71 -1.65 9.81
CA ASP A 66 -20.68 -0.78 10.37
C ASP A 66 -20.10 0.18 9.31
N ASP A 67 -19.56 1.32 9.78
CA ASP A 67 -18.74 2.20 8.96
C ASP A 67 -17.42 1.53 8.60
N LEU A 68 -16.93 1.79 7.40
CA LEU A 68 -15.69 1.23 6.90
C LEU A 68 -14.61 2.31 6.75
N ASP A 69 -13.53 2.19 7.51
CA ASP A 69 -12.36 3.06 7.30
C ASP A 69 -11.50 2.55 6.13
N PHE A 70 -11.32 1.22 6.03
CA PHE A 70 -10.36 0.62 5.11
C PHE A 70 -10.96 -0.58 4.38
N VAL A 71 -10.73 -0.66 3.06
CA VAL A 71 -11.16 -1.78 2.21
C VAL A 71 -9.93 -2.37 1.51
N LEU A 72 -9.56 -3.60 1.87
CA LEU A 72 -8.55 -4.36 1.17
C LEU A 72 -9.19 -5.18 0.06
N ILE A 73 -8.63 -5.12 -1.16
CA ILE A 73 -9.17 -5.74 -2.36
C ILE A 73 -8.19 -6.77 -2.90
N ALA A 74 -8.59 -8.04 -2.85
CA ALA A 74 -7.83 -9.21 -3.30
C ALA A 74 -8.65 -10.07 -4.27
N VAL A 75 -9.30 -9.44 -5.25
CA VAL A 75 -10.09 -10.10 -6.31
C VAL A 75 -9.45 -9.84 -7.68
N PRO A 76 -9.77 -10.63 -8.73
CA PRO A 76 -9.29 -10.38 -10.09
C PRO A 76 -9.59 -8.94 -10.56
N SER A 77 -8.69 -8.36 -11.37
CA SER A 77 -8.76 -6.95 -11.83
C SER A 77 -10.12 -6.55 -12.40
N ILE A 78 -10.75 -7.43 -13.17
CA ILE A 78 -12.07 -7.20 -13.76
C ILE A 78 -13.19 -6.91 -12.73
N HIS A 79 -13.01 -7.29 -11.47
CA HIS A 79 -13.99 -7.06 -10.40
C HIS A 79 -13.67 -5.85 -9.51
N VAL A 80 -12.48 -5.28 -9.65
CA VAL A 80 -11.99 -4.22 -8.74
C VAL A 80 -12.84 -2.96 -8.82
N THR A 81 -13.19 -2.49 -10.02
CA THR A 81 -14.02 -1.29 -10.23
C THR A 81 -15.38 -1.41 -9.53
N ASN A 82 -16.00 -2.59 -9.58
CA ASN A 82 -17.28 -2.83 -8.87
C ASN A 82 -17.11 -2.72 -7.35
N VAL A 83 -16.04 -3.30 -6.80
CA VAL A 83 -15.74 -3.23 -5.36
C VAL A 83 -15.46 -1.79 -4.93
N LEU A 84 -14.72 -1.02 -5.72
CA LEU A 84 -14.46 0.40 -5.45
C LEU A 84 -15.76 1.21 -5.42
N ASN A 85 -16.68 0.95 -6.35
CA ASN A 85 -17.99 1.60 -6.36
C ASN A 85 -18.84 1.26 -5.11
N GLU A 86 -18.75 0.02 -4.60
CA GLU A 86 -19.36 -0.34 -3.32
C GLU A 86 -18.67 0.39 -2.14
N ALA A 87 -17.32 0.49 -2.14
CA ALA A 87 -16.57 1.22 -1.14
C ALA A 87 -16.93 2.72 -1.11
N VAL A 88 -17.11 3.35 -2.27
CA VAL A 88 -17.59 4.74 -2.38
C VAL A 88 -19.01 4.88 -1.81
N LYS A 89 -19.94 3.97 -2.12
CA LYS A 89 -21.29 3.96 -1.55
C LYS A 89 -21.28 3.82 -0.03
N LYS A 90 -20.36 3.02 0.51
CA LYS A 90 -20.14 2.83 1.94
C LYS A 90 -19.37 3.97 2.59
N LYS A 91 -18.96 4.98 1.82
CA LYS A 91 -18.13 6.11 2.27
C LYS A 91 -16.84 5.66 2.97
N ALA A 92 -16.27 4.54 2.49
CA ALA A 92 -14.98 4.09 2.97
C ALA A 92 -13.92 5.17 2.71
N LYS A 93 -12.95 5.31 3.62
CA LYS A 93 -11.92 6.35 3.52
C LYS A 93 -10.80 5.91 2.57
N THR A 94 -10.46 4.61 2.58
CA THR A 94 -9.32 4.07 1.84
C THR A 94 -9.62 2.73 1.22
N ALA A 95 -9.11 2.51 0.01
CA ALA A 95 -9.00 1.20 -0.62
C ALA A 95 -7.54 0.86 -0.89
N LEU A 96 -7.15 -0.38 -0.61
CA LEU A 96 -5.84 -0.95 -0.94
C LEU A 96 -6.05 -2.10 -1.93
N ILE A 97 -5.41 -2.05 -3.10
CA ILE A 97 -5.63 -3.00 -4.19
C ILE A 97 -4.38 -3.85 -4.41
N PHE A 98 -4.45 -5.13 -4.02
CA PHE A 98 -3.37 -6.09 -4.26
C PHE A 98 -3.27 -6.53 -5.72
N SER A 99 -4.40 -6.61 -6.38
CA SER A 99 -4.53 -7.20 -7.71
C SER A 99 -3.63 -6.52 -8.74
N SER A 100 -3.01 -7.34 -9.58
CA SER A 100 -2.33 -6.96 -10.82
C SER A 100 -3.26 -7.10 -12.03
N GLY A 101 -2.80 -6.73 -13.21
CA GLY A 101 -3.56 -6.75 -14.44
C GLY A 101 -4.12 -5.38 -14.83
N PHE A 102 -3.37 -4.33 -14.50
CA PHE A 102 -3.67 -2.92 -14.78
C PHE A 102 -2.65 -2.31 -15.77
N ALA A 103 -2.22 -1.08 -15.60
CA ALA A 103 -1.37 -0.38 -16.56
C ALA A 103 -0.07 -1.14 -16.91
N GLU A 104 0.49 -1.93 -15.99
CA GLU A 104 1.68 -2.74 -16.21
C GLU A 104 1.50 -3.81 -17.30
N MET A 105 0.25 -4.19 -17.59
CA MET A 105 -0.07 -5.15 -18.65
C MET A 105 -0.36 -4.48 -20.00
N GLY A 106 -0.55 -3.15 -20.03
CA GLY A 106 -1.02 -2.43 -21.22
C GLY A 106 -2.44 -2.81 -21.63
N GLY A 107 -2.87 -2.38 -22.82
CA GLY A 107 -4.19 -2.73 -23.37
C GLY A 107 -5.35 -2.46 -22.41
N ILE A 108 -6.20 -3.47 -22.21
CA ILE A 108 -7.37 -3.40 -21.31
C ILE A 108 -6.98 -3.10 -19.85
N GLY A 109 -5.78 -3.48 -19.44
CA GLY A 109 -5.29 -3.18 -18.09
C GLY A 109 -5.11 -1.69 -17.85
N LYS A 110 -4.74 -0.93 -18.88
CA LYS A 110 -4.67 0.54 -18.79
C LYS A 110 -6.07 1.13 -18.63
N GLU A 111 -7.06 0.63 -19.35
CA GLU A 111 -8.46 1.08 -19.20
C GLU A 111 -8.96 0.86 -17.76
N TYR A 112 -8.68 -0.30 -17.17
CA TYR A 112 -9.02 -0.57 -15.77
C TYR A 112 -8.32 0.39 -14.81
N GLN A 113 -7.06 0.75 -15.04
CA GLN A 113 -6.38 1.73 -14.20
C GLN A 113 -6.98 3.13 -14.35
N ASP A 114 -7.29 3.55 -15.57
CA ASP A 114 -7.95 4.84 -15.84
C ASP A 114 -9.30 4.93 -15.11
N GLU A 115 -10.07 3.83 -15.04
CA GLU A 115 -11.31 3.75 -14.24
C GLU A 115 -11.05 3.96 -12.76
N ILE A 116 -10.01 3.31 -12.19
CA ILE A 116 -9.63 3.48 -10.77
C ILE A 116 -9.26 4.94 -10.49
N GLU A 117 -8.44 5.54 -11.34
CA GLU A 117 -8.05 6.94 -11.21
C GLU A 117 -9.25 7.90 -11.27
N ASN A 118 -10.22 7.60 -12.14
CA ASN A 118 -11.46 8.37 -12.24
C ASN A 118 -12.31 8.25 -10.97
N ILE A 119 -12.38 7.07 -10.35
CA ILE A 119 -13.10 6.87 -9.08
C ILE A 119 -12.45 7.69 -7.97
N SER A 120 -11.13 7.65 -7.84
CA SER A 120 -10.41 8.45 -6.85
C SER A 120 -10.64 9.96 -7.06
N LYS A 121 -10.51 10.46 -8.30
CA LYS A 121 -10.71 11.88 -8.63
C LYS A 121 -12.13 12.39 -8.37
N ASN A 122 -13.15 11.52 -8.50
CA ASN A 122 -14.57 11.88 -8.39
C ASN A 122 -15.21 11.46 -7.07
N SER A 123 -14.43 11.02 -6.07
CA SER A 123 -14.92 10.63 -4.76
C SER A 123 -13.94 11.07 -3.66
N SER A 124 -14.31 10.82 -2.40
CA SER A 124 -13.39 11.01 -1.27
C SER A 124 -12.54 9.77 -0.95
N LEU A 125 -12.71 8.69 -1.71
CA LEU A 125 -11.99 7.44 -1.49
C LEU A 125 -10.52 7.58 -1.93
N ARG A 126 -9.60 7.37 -0.99
CA ARG A 126 -8.17 7.32 -1.30
C ARG A 126 -7.76 5.91 -1.70
N ILE A 127 -6.90 5.77 -2.69
CA ILE A 127 -6.56 4.46 -3.27
C ILE A 127 -5.05 4.24 -3.24
N ILE A 128 -4.63 3.09 -2.69
CA ILE A 128 -3.24 2.60 -2.68
C ILE A 128 -3.13 1.44 -3.67
N GLY A 129 -2.14 1.46 -4.52
CA GLY A 129 -1.96 0.50 -5.60
C GLY A 129 -2.53 1.02 -6.92
N PRO A 130 -3.04 0.15 -7.81
CA PRO A 130 -3.07 -1.32 -7.74
C PRO A 130 -1.68 -1.97 -7.85
N ASN A 131 -1.63 -3.30 -7.92
CA ASN A 131 -0.39 -4.07 -8.10
C ASN A 131 0.64 -3.78 -7.00
N CYS A 132 0.23 -3.80 -5.73
CA CYS A 132 1.12 -3.60 -4.59
C CYS A 132 1.05 -4.76 -3.59
N LEU A 133 2.10 -4.95 -2.79
CA LEU A 133 2.12 -5.97 -1.73
C LEU A 133 1.39 -5.55 -0.46
N GLY A 134 0.99 -4.30 -0.37
CA GLY A 134 0.28 -3.75 0.78
C GLY A 134 1.13 -2.84 1.65
N LEU A 135 0.75 -2.78 2.90
CA LEU A 135 1.40 -1.93 3.90
C LEU A 135 1.33 -2.57 5.29
N PHE A 136 2.06 -2.02 6.24
CA PHE A 136 1.82 -2.29 7.65
C PHE A 136 2.17 -1.09 8.56
N ASN A 137 1.55 -1.08 9.73
CA ASN A 137 1.91 -0.29 10.88
C ASN A 137 2.12 -1.24 12.07
N ALA A 138 3.39 -1.44 12.45
CA ALA A 138 3.78 -2.41 13.47
C ALA A 138 3.25 -2.05 14.87
N GLU A 139 3.17 -0.76 15.19
CA GLU A 139 2.70 -0.30 16.48
C GLU A 139 1.20 -0.54 16.73
N SER A 140 0.39 -0.43 15.67
CA SER A 140 -1.06 -0.68 15.76
C SER A 140 -1.45 -2.11 15.40
N ASN A 141 -0.49 -2.99 15.13
CA ASN A 141 -0.71 -4.36 14.67
C ASN A 141 -1.58 -4.43 13.39
N PHE A 142 -1.49 -3.42 12.55
CA PHE A 142 -2.24 -3.33 11.30
C PHE A 142 -1.40 -3.82 10.14
N TYR A 143 -1.76 -4.99 9.60
CA TYR A 143 -0.97 -5.71 8.58
C TYR A 143 -1.78 -6.07 7.33
N PRO A 144 -2.36 -5.11 6.58
CA PRO A 144 -3.00 -5.37 5.29
C PRO A 144 -1.93 -5.62 4.23
N THR A 145 -1.31 -6.78 4.27
CA THR A 145 -0.27 -7.21 3.34
C THR A 145 -0.29 -8.70 3.14
N PHE A 146 0.22 -9.17 2.00
CA PHE A 146 0.42 -10.59 1.75
C PHE A 146 1.90 -10.97 1.60
N THR A 147 2.83 -10.07 1.96
CA THR A 147 4.27 -10.39 1.93
C THR A 147 4.61 -11.55 2.88
N SER A 148 5.30 -12.55 2.35
CA SER A 148 5.82 -13.66 3.17
C SER A 148 7.01 -13.25 4.06
N ALA A 149 7.48 -12.01 3.96
CA ALA A 149 8.52 -11.50 4.84
C ALA A 149 8.08 -11.51 6.30
N ILE A 150 6.79 -11.22 6.58
CA ILE A 150 6.21 -11.25 7.93
C ILE A 150 6.17 -12.67 8.51
N ASP A 151 5.95 -13.69 7.68
CA ASP A 151 5.97 -15.10 8.14
C ASP A 151 7.33 -15.50 8.72
N ARG A 152 8.41 -14.88 8.24
CA ARG A 152 9.80 -15.18 8.62
C ARG A 152 10.34 -14.25 9.70
N ALA A 153 9.77 -13.07 9.79
CA ALA A 153 10.27 -11.99 10.63
C ALA A 153 9.08 -11.12 11.05
N ALA A 154 8.55 -11.35 12.25
CA ALA A 154 7.47 -10.51 12.79
C ALA A 154 7.95 -9.05 12.91
N PRO A 155 7.13 -8.07 12.51
CA PRO A 155 7.52 -6.67 12.61
C PRO A 155 7.82 -6.25 14.04
N ILE A 156 8.93 -5.54 14.22
CA ILE A 156 9.32 -4.93 15.48
C ILE A 156 9.13 -3.43 15.32
N PRO A 157 8.29 -2.78 16.14
CA PRO A 157 8.14 -1.33 16.10
C PRO A 157 9.48 -0.62 16.35
N GLY A 158 9.70 0.49 15.62
CA GLY A 158 10.94 1.27 15.78
C GLY A 158 10.85 2.58 14.99
N GLY A 159 11.95 3.34 14.97
CA GLY A 159 11.99 4.66 14.36
C GLY A 159 12.21 4.68 12.85
N ILE A 160 12.22 3.54 12.17
CA ILE A 160 12.47 3.47 10.73
C ILE A 160 11.15 3.20 10.00
N ALA A 161 10.99 3.85 8.85
CA ALA A 161 9.87 3.61 7.94
C ALA A 161 10.36 3.34 6.51
N ILE A 162 9.61 2.54 5.76
CA ILE A 162 9.90 2.19 4.38
C ILE A 162 8.77 2.64 3.48
N ALA A 163 9.08 3.39 2.42
CA ALA A 163 8.19 3.72 1.32
C ALA A 163 8.78 3.16 0.01
N SER A 164 8.05 2.31 -0.70
CA SER A 164 8.57 1.61 -1.88
C SER A 164 7.55 1.50 -2.99
N GLN A 165 7.92 1.84 -4.22
CA GLN A 165 7.10 1.53 -5.39
C GLN A 165 7.11 0.02 -5.69
N SER A 166 8.22 -0.66 -5.43
CA SER A 166 8.34 -2.11 -5.60
C SER A 166 8.03 -2.86 -4.31
N GLY A 167 7.02 -3.73 -4.36
CA GLY A 167 6.67 -4.60 -3.23
C GLY A 167 7.80 -5.60 -2.90
N ALA A 168 8.41 -6.20 -3.91
CA ALA A 168 9.49 -7.17 -3.73
C ALA A 168 10.72 -6.53 -3.09
N TYR A 169 11.14 -5.36 -3.59
CA TYR A 169 12.29 -4.65 -3.04
C TYR A 169 12.01 -4.10 -1.64
N GLY A 170 10.82 -3.55 -1.40
CA GLY A 170 10.39 -3.13 -0.07
C GLY A 170 10.44 -4.28 0.94
N SER A 171 10.01 -5.49 0.55
CA SER A 171 10.11 -6.70 1.38
C SER A 171 11.57 -7.10 1.62
N HIS A 172 12.46 -6.95 0.63
CA HIS A 172 13.88 -7.21 0.78
C HIS A 172 14.53 -6.25 1.79
N ILE A 173 14.28 -4.93 1.66
CA ILE A 173 14.78 -3.94 2.63
C ILE A 173 14.30 -4.29 4.04
N TYR A 174 13.01 -4.61 4.20
CA TYR A 174 12.45 -5.02 5.47
C TYR A 174 13.18 -6.22 6.08
N MET A 175 13.38 -7.29 5.30
CA MET A 175 14.08 -8.51 5.76
C MET A 175 15.52 -8.23 6.19
N VAL A 176 16.27 -7.44 5.40
CA VAL A 176 17.66 -7.06 5.72
C VAL A 176 17.71 -6.19 6.98
N SER A 177 16.76 -5.28 7.15
CA SER A 177 16.65 -4.45 8.36
C SER A 177 16.37 -5.30 9.60
N HIS A 178 15.39 -6.20 9.51
CA HIS A 178 15.04 -7.11 10.60
C HIS A 178 16.22 -8.01 11.02
N GLN A 179 16.98 -8.57 10.07
CA GLN A 179 18.17 -9.38 10.35
C GLN A 179 19.27 -8.61 11.10
N ARG A 180 19.26 -7.28 10.98
CA ARG A 180 20.18 -6.37 11.69
C ARG A 180 19.61 -5.83 13.00
N GLY A 181 18.43 -6.33 13.44
CA GLY A 181 17.77 -5.87 14.66
C GLY A 181 17.17 -4.45 14.56
N LEU A 182 16.97 -3.94 13.34
CA LEU A 182 16.36 -2.63 13.15
C LEU A 182 14.84 -2.74 13.20
N GLY A 183 14.20 -1.93 14.05
CA GLY A 183 12.74 -1.85 14.14
C GLY A 183 12.14 -0.99 13.04
N ILE A 184 11.18 -1.56 12.30
CA ILE A 184 10.43 -0.89 11.23
C ILE A 184 9.00 -0.67 11.69
N ASN A 185 8.60 0.59 11.86
CA ASN A 185 7.24 0.93 12.28
C ASN A 185 6.25 0.92 11.10
N TYR A 186 6.62 1.57 10.00
CA TYR A 186 5.81 1.64 8.79
C TYR A 186 6.51 1.00 7.60
N TRP A 187 5.77 0.23 6.85
CA TRP A 187 6.18 -0.30 5.55
C TRP A 187 5.03 -0.08 4.58
N ILE A 188 5.25 0.67 3.52
CA ILE A 188 4.23 1.08 2.56
C ILE A 188 4.73 0.75 1.16
N THR A 189 3.94 -0.02 0.40
CA THR A 189 4.18 -0.25 -1.02
C THR A 189 3.09 0.38 -1.85
N THR A 190 3.47 1.16 -2.88
CA THR A 190 2.53 1.97 -3.65
C THR A 190 2.12 1.35 -4.98
N GLY A 191 2.89 0.40 -5.52
CA GLY A 191 2.57 -0.28 -6.79
C GLY A 191 2.46 0.70 -7.96
N ASN A 192 1.38 0.61 -8.75
CA ASN A 192 1.16 1.45 -9.94
C ASN A 192 0.78 2.90 -9.63
N GLU A 193 0.47 3.23 -8.37
CA GLU A 193 0.15 4.60 -7.93
C GLU A 193 -1.01 5.26 -8.71
N ALA A 194 -2.18 4.62 -8.72
CA ALA A 194 -3.36 5.21 -9.35
C ALA A 194 -3.84 6.48 -8.61
N ASP A 195 -3.55 6.62 -7.31
CA ASP A 195 -3.84 7.81 -6.49
C ASP A 195 -2.67 8.12 -5.57
N ILE A 196 -2.51 7.36 -4.47
CA ILE A 196 -1.45 7.61 -3.48
C ILE A 196 -0.10 7.20 -4.05
N SER A 197 0.81 8.18 -4.14
CA SER A 197 2.18 7.99 -4.65
C SER A 197 3.20 7.76 -3.54
N VAL A 198 4.40 7.29 -3.93
CA VAL A 198 5.55 7.19 -3.02
C VAL A 198 5.95 8.56 -2.45
N SER A 199 5.77 9.63 -3.20
CA SER A 199 6.03 11.01 -2.73
C SER A 199 5.09 11.38 -1.58
N GLU A 200 3.82 11.03 -1.69
CA GLU A 200 2.84 11.27 -0.62
C GLU A 200 3.10 10.38 0.60
N ALA A 201 3.53 9.12 0.38
CA ALA A 201 3.95 8.25 1.46
C ALA A 201 5.17 8.83 2.21
N ILE A 202 6.20 9.34 1.51
CA ILE A 202 7.35 10.01 2.12
C ILE A 202 6.90 11.26 2.90
N GLN A 203 5.99 12.07 2.36
CA GLN A 203 5.45 13.24 3.05
C GLN A 203 4.79 12.87 4.38
N PHE A 204 3.97 11.83 4.38
CA PHE A 204 3.34 11.32 5.60
C PHE A 204 4.38 10.88 6.63
N LEU A 205 5.37 10.07 6.20
CA LEU A 205 6.43 9.57 7.08
C LEU A 205 7.30 10.71 7.61
N ALA A 206 7.52 11.75 6.83
CA ALA A 206 8.24 12.94 7.26
C ALA A 206 7.49 13.73 8.36
N GLU A 207 6.16 13.75 8.33
CA GLU A 207 5.32 14.43 9.32
C GLU A 207 5.07 13.60 10.59
N ASP A 208 5.30 12.29 10.57
CA ASP A 208 4.98 11.41 11.71
C ASP A 208 6.09 11.42 12.76
N GLU A 209 5.78 11.84 14.00
CA GLU A 209 6.74 11.99 15.10
C GLU A 209 7.45 10.68 15.48
N LYS A 210 6.88 9.51 15.14
CA LYS A 210 7.43 8.19 15.43
C LYS A 210 8.48 7.73 14.41
N VAL A 211 8.59 8.45 13.30
CA VAL A 211 9.56 8.16 12.25
C VAL A 211 10.79 9.03 12.45
N HIS A 212 11.95 8.39 12.52
CA HIS A 212 13.25 9.05 12.65
C HIS A 212 14.09 8.94 11.38
N THR A 213 13.85 7.92 10.57
CA THR A 213 14.56 7.66 9.31
C THR A 213 13.61 7.06 8.28
N ILE A 214 13.68 7.53 7.05
CA ILE A 214 12.87 7.04 5.93
C ILE A 214 13.78 6.33 4.94
N MET A 215 13.48 5.09 4.61
CA MET A 215 14.09 4.34 3.52
C MET A 215 13.12 4.35 2.33
N ALA A 216 13.54 4.89 1.20
CA ALA A 216 12.68 5.01 0.02
C ALA A 216 13.26 4.30 -1.20
N TYR A 217 12.41 3.57 -1.93
CA TYR A 217 12.73 2.99 -3.23
C TYR A 217 11.83 3.60 -4.31
N VAL A 218 12.43 4.26 -5.28
CA VAL A 218 11.74 5.07 -6.28
C VAL A 218 12.18 4.68 -7.69
N GLU A 219 11.23 4.27 -8.49
CA GLU A 219 11.40 3.96 -9.92
C GLU A 219 11.13 5.20 -10.77
N SER A 220 10.02 5.90 -10.47
CA SER A 220 9.61 7.13 -11.15
C SER A 220 8.92 8.09 -10.18
N VAL A 221 8.90 9.36 -10.52
CA VAL A 221 8.17 10.40 -9.78
C VAL A 221 7.17 11.05 -10.72
N LYS A 222 5.87 10.86 -10.42
CA LYS A 222 4.77 11.44 -11.23
C LYS A 222 4.58 12.93 -10.96
N ASP A 223 4.80 13.37 -9.73
CA ASP A 223 4.70 14.78 -9.29
C ASP A 223 5.99 15.22 -8.59
N GLY A 224 6.87 15.88 -9.33
CA GLY A 224 8.14 16.38 -8.83
C GLY A 224 7.97 17.44 -7.74
N LYS A 225 6.89 18.25 -7.77
CA LYS A 225 6.64 19.27 -6.74
C LYS A 225 6.28 18.61 -5.41
N MET A 226 5.43 17.60 -5.44
CA MET A 226 5.09 16.83 -4.24
C MET A 226 6.32 16.10 -3.69
N PHE A 227 7.15 15.51 -4.56
CA PHE A 227 8.38 14.85 -4.16
C PHE A 227 9.36 15.80 -3.47
N THR A 228 9.65 16.94 -4.07
CA THR A 228 10.52 17.97 -3.47
C THR A 228 9.96 18.44 -2.13
N LYS A 229 8.64 18.71 -2.06
CA LYS A 229 7.98 19.10 -0.82
C LYS A 229 8.16 18.04 0.27
N ALA A 230 8.02 16.76 -0.06
CA ALA A 230 8.17 15.66 0.89
C ALA A 230 9.61 15.61 1.46
N LEU A 231 10.62 15.77 0.59
CA LEU A 231 12.04 15.83 1.01
C LEU A 231 12.35 17.05 1.85
N ASP A 232 11.80 18.22 1.48
CA ASP A 232 11.93 19.45 2.28
C ASP A 232 11.30 19.31 3.66
N THR A 233 10.13 18.67 3.76
CA THR A 233 9.50 18.38 5.05
C THR A 233 10.39 17.46 5.89
N ALA A 234 10.92 16.38 5.31
CA ALA A 234 11.83 15.50 6.03
C ALA A 234 13.08 16.23 6.53
N ARG A 235 13.63 17.13 5.73
CA ARG A 235 14.77 17.99 6.10
C ARG A 235 14.43 18.93 7.26
N GLN A 236 13.27 19.58 7.22
CA GLN A 236 12.79 20.48 8.28
C GLN A 236 12.58 19.73 9.61
N GLU A 237 12.02 18.52 9.53
CA GLU A 237 11.80 17.62 10.66
C GLU A 237 13.08 16.85 11.07
N LYS A 238 14.23 17.14 10.43
CA LYS A 238 15.56 16.52 10.70
C LYS A 238 15.54 14.99 10.56
N LYS A 239 14.78 14.47 9.61
CA LYS A 239 14.67 13.04 9.32
C LYS A 239 15.46 12.67 8.07
N PRO A 240 16.53 11.87 8.19
CA PRO A 240 17.25 11.37 7.03
C PRO A 240 16.34 10.57 6.09
N VAL A 241 16.47 10.82 4.78
CA VAL A 241 15.84 10.03 3.73
C VAL A 241 16.95 9.28 2.98
N ILE A 242 16.94 7.95 3.06
CA ILE A 242 17.85 7.08 2.31
C ILE A 242 17.12 6.65 1.06
N LEU A 243 17.45 7.29 -0.05
CA LEU A 243 16.76 7.09 -1.33
C LEU A 243 17.52 6.14 -2.24
N MET A 244 16.90 5.05 -2.66
CA MET A 244 17.36 4.24 -3.78
C MET A 244 16.55 4.60 -5.03
N LYS A 245 17.19 5.31 -5.97
CA LYS A 245 16.66 5.59 -7.31
C LYS A 245 17.15 4.52 -8.28
N VAL A 246 16.23 3.87 -8.98
CA VAL A 246 16.53 2.92 -10.06
C VAL A 246 16.21 3.49 -11.43
N GLY A 247 16.69 2.84 -12.48
CA GLY A 247 16.50 3.32 -13.85
C GLY A 247 17.44 4.48 -14.23
N ARG A 248 18.64 4.55 -13.64
CA ARG A 248 19.65 5.59 -13.95
C ARG A 248 20.37 5.40 -15.27
N SER A 249 20.50 4.17 -15.73
CA SER A 249 21.05 3.83 -17.05
C SER A 249 19.94 3.52 -18.05
N ASP A 250 20.21 3.61 -19.36
CA ASP A 250 19.22 3.29 -20.40
C ASP A 250 18.65 1.87 -20.25
N VAL A 251 19.48 0.91 -19.89
CA VAL A 251 19.04 -0.48 -19.61
C VAL A 251 18.18 -0.54 -18.37
N GLY A 252 18.57 0.16 -17.31
CA GLY A 252 17.80 0.24 -16.07
C GLY A 252 16.47 0.97 -16.26
N ALA A 253 16.45 2.03 -17.08
CA ALA A 253 15.23 2.76 -17.43
C ALA A 253 14.27 1.87 -18.23
N ALA A 254 14.78 1.11 -19.22
CA ALA A 254 13.95 0.15 -19.96
C ALA A 254 13.37 -0.95 -19.05
N ALA A 255 14.14 -1.44 -18.08
CA ALA A 255 13.67 -2.41 -17.09
C ALA A 255 12.58 -1.83 -16.16
N ALA A 256 12.77 -0.62 -15.65
CA ALA A 256 11.79 0.06 -14.82
C ALA A 256 10.48 0.34 -15.59
N ASN A 257 10.58 0.81 -16.84
CA ASN A 257 9.42 1.06 -17.70
C ASN A 257 8.62 -0.22 -17.98
N SER A 258 9.27 -1.36 -18.14
CA SER A 258 8.60 -2.64 -18.35
C SER A 258 7.90 -3.16 -17.09
N HIS A 259 8.32 -2.74 -15.90
CA HIS A 259 7.81 -3.22 -14.63
C HIS A 259 6.58 -2.44 -14.15
N THR A 260 6.54 -1.13 -14.34
CA THR A 260 5.50 -0.25 -13.78
C THR A 260 4.74 0.57 -14.82
N ALA A 261 5.03 0.41 -16.13
CA ALA A 261 4.53 1.26 -17.22
C ALA A 261 4.78 2.77 -17.00
N SER A 262 5.67 3.13 -16.09
CA SER A 262 6.05 4.51 -15.80
C SER A 262 7.37 4.86 -16.47
N LEU A 263 7.44 6.00 -17.16
CA LEU A 263 8.70 6.51 -17.70
C LEU A 263 9.66 6.80 -16.53
N ALA A 264 10.83 6.18 -16.54
CA ALA A 264 11.90 6.54 -15.62
C ALA A 264 12.26 8.03 -15.85
N GLY A 265 12.18 8.85 -14.80
CA GLY A 265 12.58 10.25 -14.90
C GLY A 265 14.08 10.39 -15.21
N GLU A 266 14.47 11.47 -15.89
CA GLU A 266 15.88 11.77 -16.17
C GLU A 266 16.69 11.85 -14.87
N ASP A 267 17.82 11.17 -14.83
CA ASP A 267 18.71 11.09 -13.65
C ASP A 267 19.23 12.46 -13.19
N ALA A 268 19.39 13.41 -14.11
CA ALA A 268 19.81 14.78 -13.81
C ALA A 268 18.90 15.46 -12.80
N ILE A 269 17.58 15.24 -12.85
CA ILE A 269 16.60 15.86 -11.95
C ILE A 269 16.84 15.41 -10.49
N TYR A 270 17.23 14.14 -10.30
CA TYR A 270 17.46 13.59 -8.95
C TYR A 270 18.82 13.99 -8.36
N SER A 271 19.75 14.45 -9.18
CA SER A 271 21.07 14.89 -8.74
C SER A 271 21.05 16.34 -8.20
N GLU A 272 19.98 17.09 -8.46
CA GLU A 272 19.80 18.48 -8.01
C GLU A 272 18.90 18.60 -6.76
N VAL A 273 18.30 17.52 -6.32
CA VAL A 273 17.41 17.44 -5.14
C VAL A 273 18.13 16.71 -3.99
#